data_fa7172373a1615834a504b28d1cb3eab
#
_entry.id   fa7172373a1615834a504b28d1cb3eab
#
_cell.length_a   1.000
_cell.length_b   1.000
_cell.length_c   1.000
_cell.angle_alpha   90.00
_cell.angle_beta   90.00
_cell.angle_gamma   90.00
#
_symmetry.space_group_name_H-M   'P 1'
#
loop_
_entity.id
_entity.type
_entity.pdbx_description
1 polymer ?
#
loop_
_entity_poly.entity_id
_entity_poly.type
_entity_poly.pdbx_seq_one_letter_code
_entity_poly.pdbx_strand_id
1 'polypeptide(L)'
;MRTLSAERCVACRRDSPRVTAAEISELRPEVPDWQLLERDEIARLERVFNFPNFADALAFTNRVGALAEEEGHHPALLTEWGRVAVTWWTHKIRGLHRNDFIMAAKSDALVVESGHVTRAEIREGRAP
;
A
#
# COMPACT_ATOMS: atom_id res chain seq x y z
N MET A 1 -13.01 16.63 -6.69
CA MET A 1 -11.69 16.01 -6.89
C MET A 1 -11.77 14.53 -6.60
N ARG A 2 -11.23 13.70 -7.47
CA ARG A 2 -11.25 12.26 -7.26
C ARG A 2 -10.18 11.85 -6.24
N THR A 3 -10.56 11.00 -5.29
CA THR A 3 -9.60 10.46 -4.33
C THR A 3 -8.77 9.35 -4.98
N LEU A 4 -7.57 9.12 -4.46
CA LEU A 4 -6.68 8.08 -4.99
C LEU A 4 -7.33 6.69 -4.94
N SER A 5 -8.06 6.38 -3.86
CA SER A 5 -8.66 5.05 -3.73
C SER A 5 -9.71 4.75 -4.81
N ALA A 6 -10.25 5.77 -5.46
CA ALA A 6 -11.23 5.62 -6.53
C ALA A 6 -10.58 5.52 -7.92
N GLU A 7 -9.28 5.79 -8.02
CA GLU A 7 -8.57 5.74 -9.30
C GLU A 7 -8.17 4.30 -9.64
N ARG A 8 -7.96 4.07 -10.94
CA ARG A 8 -7.46 2.79 -11.43
C ARG A 8 -6.00 2.95 -11.81
N CYS A 9 -5.23 1.89 -11.62
CA CYS A 9 -3.85 1.88 -12.08
C CYS A 9 -3.80 1.86 -13.59
N VAL A 10 -2.79 2.51 -14.14
CA VAL A 10 -2.51 2.47 -15.58
C VAL A 10 -1.33 1.54 -15.83
N ALA A 11 -1.22 1.02 -17.05
CA ALA A 11 -0.11 0.15 -17.39
C ALA A 11 1.21 0.92 -17.31
N CYS A 12 2.19 0.37 -16.61
CA CYS A 12 3.53 0.94 -16.52
C CYS A 12 4.42 0.37 -17.60
N ARG A 13 5.29 1.21 -18.14
CA ARG A 13 6.31 0.82 -19.11
C ARG A 13 7.67 1.11 -18.49
N ARG A 14 8.72 0.55 -19.06
CA ARG A 14 10.10 0.79 -18.62
C ARG A 14 10.46 2.28 -18.65
N ASP A 15 9.89 3.03 -19.59
CA ASP A 15 10.14 4.45 -19.75
C ASP A 15 9.12 5.34 -19.04
N SER A 16 8.20 4.76 -18.29
CA SER A 16 7.26 5.54 -17.49
C SER A 16 8.03 6.38 -16.48
N PRO A 17 7.72 7.67 -16.35
CA PRO A 17 8.48 8.51 -15.43
C PRO A 17 8.15 8.19 -13.97
N ARG A 18 9.16 8.32 -13.11
CA ARG A 18 8.96 8.25 -11.67
C ARG A 18 8.26 9.52 -11.21
N VAL A 19 7.54 9.43 -10.08
CA VAL A 19 6.94 10.63 -9.50
C VAL A 19 8.02 11.63 -9.13
N THR A 20 7.71 12.90 -9.34
CA THR A 20 8.60 13.99 -8.94
C THR A 20 8.40 14.33 -7.46
N ALA A 21 9.33 15.10 -6.89
CA ALA A 21 9.18 15.55 -5.51
C ALA A 21 7.90 16.36 -5.31
N ALA A 22 7.53 17.17 -6.31
CA ALA A 22 6.30 17.96 -6.25
C ALA A 22 5.06 17.04 -6.23
N GLU A 23 5.07 16.01 -7.07
CA GLU A 23 3.97 15.05 -7.10
C GLU A 23 3.85 14.28 -5.78
N ILE A 24 4.97 13.89 -5.21
CA ILE A 24 4.98 13.24 -3.90
C ILE A 24 4.34 14.12 -2.86
N SER A 25 4.69 15.41 -2.84
CA SER A 25 4.11 16.36 -1.89
C SER A 25 2.60 16.48 -2.03
N GLU A 26 2.08 16.36 -3.24
CA GLU A 26 0.64 16.39 -3.49
C GLU A 26 -0.06 15.10 -3.07
N LEU A 27 0.59 13.96 -3.25
CA LEU A 27 -0.01 12.66 -3.03
C LEU A 27 0.08 12.16 -1.59
N ARG A 28 1.17 12.50 -0.89
CA ARG A 28 1.41 12.03 0.48
C ARG A 28 0.25 12.30 1.45
N PRO A 29 -0.41 13.45 1.42
CA PRO A 29 -1.53 13.68 2.34
C PRO A 29 -2.70 12.70 2.24
N GLU A 30 -2.84 12.03 1.11
CA GLU A 30 -3.90 11.03 0.93
C GLU A 30 -3.53 9.66 1.50
N VAL A 31 -2.26 9.46 1.80
CA VAL A 31 -1.76 8.20 2.38
C VAL A 31 -0.84 8.51 3.56
N PRO A 32 -1.36 9.22 4.58
CA PRO A 32 -0.52 9.75 5.66
C PRO A 32 0.11 8.69 6.55
N ASP A 33 -0.44 7.48 6.57
CA ASP A 33 0.07 6.40 7.42
C ASP A 33 1.15 5.57 6.72
N TRP A 34 1.44 5.87 5.47
CA TRP A 34 2.47 5.16 4.71
C TRP A 34 3.81 5.86 4.85
N GLN A 35 4.83 5.06 5.07
CA GLN A 35 6.19 5.54 5.18
C GLN A 35 6.84 5.56 3.79
N LEU A 36 7.44 6.69 3.44
CA LEU A 36 8.24 6.79 2.23
C LEU A 36 9.66 6.41 2.61
N LEU A 37 10.16 5.34 2.07
CA LEU A 37 11.49 4.85 2.41
C LEU A 37 12.23 4.43 1.14
N GLU A 38 13.53 4.22 1.29
CA GLU A 38 14.36 3.76 0.19
C GLU A 38 15.12 2.52 0.65
N ARG A 39 15.11 1.50 -0.21
CA ARG A 39 15.81 0.26 0.06
C ARG A 39 16.40 -0.22 -1.26
N ASP A 40 17.69 -0.57 -1.26
CA ASP A 40 18.40 -0.96 -2.48
C ASP A 40 18.30 0.12 -3.55
N GLU A 41 18.35 1.39 -3.14
CA GLU A 41 18.25 2.56 -4.03
C GLU A 41 16.92 2.70 -4.74
N ILE A 42 15.89 2.03 -4.25
CA ILE A 42 14.53 2.10 -4.79
C ILE A 42 13.60 2.72 -3.76
N ALA A 43 12.95 3.82 -4.12
CA ALA A 43 11.95 4.47 -3.28
C ALA A 43 10.70 3.60 -3.22
N ARG A 44 10.13 3.45 -2.03
CA ARG A 44 8.98 2.59 -1.76
C ARG A 44 8.03 3.23 -0.77
N LEU A 45 6.76 2.80 -0.81
CA LEU A 45 5.78 3.14 0.21
C LEU A 45 5.53 1.87 1.01
N GLU A 46 5.62 2.00 2.33
CA GLU A 46 5.43 0.84 3.20
C GLU A 46 4.55 1.19 4.39
N ARG A 47 3.65 0.28 4.72
CA ARG A 47 2.84 0.39 5.93
C ARG A 47 2.69 -0.97 6.57
N VAL A 48 2.77 -1.00 7.91
CA VAL A 48 2.52 -2.21 8.70
C VAL A 48 1.10 -2.11 9.25
N PHE A 49 0.31 -3.16 9.02
CA PHE A 49 -1.04 -3.28 9.53
C PHE A 49 -1.04 -4.33 10.64
N ASN A 50 -1.66 -4.03 11.77
CA ASN A 50 -1.68 -4.94 12.90
C ASN A 50 -3.07 -5.56 13.07
N PHE A 51 -3.09 -6.84 13.46
CA PHE A 51 -4.30 -7.62 13.59
C PHE A 51 -4.26 -8.44 14.88
N PRO A 52 -5.42 -8.88 15.38
CA PRO A 52 -5.46 -9.62 16.65
C PRO A 52 -4.92 -11.05 16.59
N ASN A 53 -4.74 -11.59 15.38
CA ASN A 53 -4.28 -12.97 15.21
C ASN A 53 -3.74 -13.19 13.81
N PHE A 54 -3.21 -14.38 13.54
CA PHE A 54 -2.66 -14.72 12.24
C PHE A 54 -3.75 -14.88 11.18
N ALA A 55 -4.89 -15.45 11.54
CA ALA A 55 -5.97 -15.67 10.57
C ALA A 55 -6.43 -14.35 9.95
N ASP A 56 -6.58 -13.32 10.78
CA ASP A 56 -6.99 -12.01 10.28
C ASP A 56 -5.89 -11.35 9.46
N ALA A 57 -4.64 -11.51 9.86
CA ALA A 57 -3.50 -11.02 9.07
C ALA A 57 -3.47 -11.68 7.70
N LEU A 58 -3.66 -13.00 7.65
CA LEU A 58 -3.68 -13.74 6.39
C LEU A 58 -4.85 -13.33 5.51
N ALA A 59 -6.02 -13.12 6.12
CA ALA A 59 -7.20 -12.67 5.37
C ALA A 59 -6.95 -11.32 4.71
N PHE A 60 -6.30 -10.39 5.42
CA PHE A 60 -5.95 -9.09 4.85
C PHE A 60 -4.94 -9.25 3.71
N THR A 61 -3.92 -10.09 3.91
CA THR A 61 -2.94 -10.39 2.86
C THR A 61 -3.63 -10.87 1.59
N ASN A 62 -4.59 -11.77 1.73
CA ASN A 62 -5.33 -12.31 0.58
C ASN A 62 -6.14 -11.24 -0.12
N ARG A 63 -6.70 -10.29 0.63
CA ARG A 63 -7.45 -9.16 0.03
C ARG A 63 -6.53 -8.24 -0.76
N VAL A 64 -5.36 -7.92 -0.21
CA VAL A 64 -4.38 -7.10 -0.92
C VAL A 64 -3.90 -7.82 -2.18
N GLY A 65 -3.68 -9.13 -2.07
CA GLY A 65 -3.29 -9.94 -3.22
C GLY A 65 -4.32 -9.93 -4.33
N ALA A 66 -5.61 -10.07 -3.97
CA ALA A 66 -6.69 -10.03 -4.95
C ALA A 66 -6.79 -8.66 -5.62
N LEU A 67 -6.63 -7.60 -4.83
CA LEU A 67 -6.58 -6.24 -5.35
C LEU A 67 -5.43 -6.05 -6.33
N ALA A 68 -4.26 -6.58 -5.98
CA ALA A 68 -3.07 -6.49 -6.82
C ALA A 68 -3.31 -7.16 -8.18
N GLU A 69 -3.94 -8.34 -8.18
CA GLU A 69 -4.28 -9.04 -9.41
C GLU A 69 -5.28 -8.26 -10.25
N GLU A 70 -6.27 -7.68 -9.61
CA GLU A 70 -7.29 -6.89 -10.29
C GLU A 70 -6.70 -5.67 -10.98
N GLU A 71 -5.77 -4.99 -10.31
CA GLU A 71 -5.16 -3.77 -10.83
C GLU A 71 -3.91 -4.02 -11.67
N GLY A 72 -3.41 -5.25 -11.68
CA GLY A 72 -2.20 -5.57 -12.42
C GLY A 72 -0.95 -4.89 -11.87
N HIS A 73 -0.90 -4.65 -10.56
CA HIS A 73 0.22 -3.98 -9.90
C HIS A 73 0.48 -4.67 -8.57
N HIS A 74 1.68 -5.18 -8.36
CA HIS A 74 1.95 -6.14 -7.31
C HIS A 74 2.88 -5.61 -6.21
N PRO A 75 2.54 -5.83 -4.93
CA PRO A 75 3.34 -5.40 -3.78
C PRO A 75 4.28 -6.50 -3.31
N ALA A 76 5.13 -6.14 -2.35
CA ALA A 76 5.74 -7.14 -1.48
C ALA A 76 4.85 -7.24 -0.24
N LEU A 77 4.63 -8.45 0.22
CA LEU A 77 3.79 -8.72 1.39
C LEU A 77 4.56 -9.60 2.36
N LEU A 78 4.65 -9.15 3.61
CA LEU A 78 5.24 -9.96 4.68
C LEU A 78 4.16 -10.17 5.74
N THR A 79 3.65 -11.39 5.81
CA THR A 79 2.60 -11.76 6.73
C THR A 79 3.20 -12.51 7.91
N GLU A 80 2.94 -11.98 9.11
CA GLU A 80 3.41 -12.58 10.35
C GLU A 80 2.22 -12.70 11.29
N TRP A 81 2.41 -13.42 12.39
CA TRP A 81 1.36 -13.46 13.39
C TRP A 81 1.02 -12.04 13.83
N GLY A 82 -0.21 -11.64 13.57
CA GLY A 82 -0.71 -10.33 14.01
C GLY A 82 -0.27 -9.13 13.21
N ARG A 83 0.43 -9.30 12.08
CA ARG A 83 0.85 -8.13 11.31
C ARG A 83 1.09 -8.46 9.84
N VAL A 84 0.86 -7.45 9.00
CA VAL A 84 1.18 -7.54 7.57
C VAL A 84 1.93 -6.27 7.17
N ALA A 85 3.13 -6.43 6.66
CA ALA A 85 3.87 -5.31 6.06
C ALA A 85 3.59 -5.30 4.57
N VAL A 86 3.04 -4.20 4.09
CA VAL A 86 2.71 -4.03 2.67
C VAL A 86 3.64 -2.98 2.10
N THR A 87 4.34 -3.33 1.02
CA THR A 87 5.30 -2.44 0.38
C THR A 87 4.97 -2.31 -1.09
N TRP A 88 4.75 -1.07 -1.54
CA TRP A 88 4.44 -0.78 -2.95
C TRP A 88 5.57 -0.03 -3.62
N TRP A 89 5.98 -0.50 -4.79
CA TRP A 89 6.86 0.23 -5.70
C TRP A 89 6.64 -0.33 -7.09
N THR A 90 7.07 0.42 -8.10
CA THR A 90 6.89 0.00 -9.48
C THR A 90 8.18 -0.62 -10.00
N HIS A 91 8.15 -1.94 -10.20
CA HIS A 91 9.33 -2.72 -10.56
C HIS A 91 9.97 -2.27 -11.87
N LYS A 92 9.18 -2.00 -12.89
CA LYS A 92 9.67 -1.65 -14.21
C LYS A 92 10.53 -0.39 -14.24
N ILE A 93 10.24 0.56 -13.36
CA ILE A 93 10.97 1.83 -13.32
C ILE A 93 11.88 1.95 -12.10
N ARG A 94 11.92 0.92 -11.27
CA ARG A 94 12.72 0.85 -10.05
C ARG A 94 12.52 2.09 -9.18
N GLY A 95 11.27 2.39 -8.88
CA GLY A 95 10.91 3.57 -8.11
C GLY A 95 9.41 3.71 -7.97
N LEU A 96 8.97 4.92 -7.61
CA LEU A 96 7.55 5.20 -7.39
C LEU A 96 6.89 5.81 -8.62
N HIS A 97 5.67 5.35 -8.86
CA HIS A 97 4.74 5.84 -9.85
C HIS A 97 3.46 6.23 -9.11
N ARG A 98 2.60 7.04 -9.74
CA ARG A 98 1.30 7.36 -9.16
C ARG A 98 0.52 6.11 -8.76
N ASN A 99 0.66 5.01 -9.52
CA ASN A 99 0.02 3.74 -9.21
C ASN A 99 0.31 3.27 -7.78
N ASP A 100 1.52 3.50 -7.27
CA ASP A 100 1.89 3.05 -5.94
C ASP A 100 1.09 3.78 -4.86
N PHE A 101 0.83 5.08 -5.07
CA PHE A 101 -0.01 5.86 -4.17
C PHE A 101 -1.46 5.44 -4.27
N ILE A 102 -1.93 5.11 -5.47
CA ILE A 102 -3.29 4.60 -5.68
C ILE A 102 -3.46 3.28 -4.91
N MET A 103 -2.49 2.37 -5.03
CA MET A 103 -2.57 1.07 -4.36
C MET A 103 -2.46 1.20 -2.84
N ALA A 104 -1.67 2.14 -2.35
CA ALA A 104 -1.60 2.42 -0.92
C ALA A 104 -2.96 2.86 -0.40
N ALA A 105 -3.61 3.81 -1.09
CA ALA A 105 -4.93 4.29 -0.70
C ALA A 105 -5.98 3.17 -0.77
N LYS A 106 -5.93 2.33 -1.79
CA LYS A 106 -6.85 1.20 -1.92
C LYS A 106 -6.63 0.16 -0.82
N SER A 107 -5.37 -0.06 -0.44
CA SER A 107 -5.03 -0.97 0.67
C SER A 107 -5.65 -0.47 1.98
N ASP A 108 -5.58 0.84 2.23
CA ASP A 108 -6.19 1.45 3.42
C ASP A 108 -7.71 1.22 3.43
N ALA A 109 -8.35 1.37 2.29
CA ALA A 109 -9.78 1.18 2.16
C ALA A 109 -10.22 -0.26 2.48
N LEU A 110 -9.37 -1.24 2.17
CA LEU A 110 -9.67 -2.64 2.46
C LEU A 110 -9.82 -2.90 3.95
N VAL A 111 -9.03 -2.23 4.78
CA VAL A 111 -9.12 -2.40 6.23
C VAL A 111 -10.47 -1.88 6.74
N VAL A 112 -10.87 -0.71 6.28
CA VAL A 112 -12.14 -0.10 6.67
C VAL A 112 -13.31 -0.98 6.25
N GLU A 113 -13.25 -1.50 5.01
CA GLU A 113 -14.31 -2.35 4.47
C GLU A 113 -14.42 -3.69 5.20
N SER A 114 -13.30 -4.22 5.69
CA SER A 114 -13.28 -5.51 6.33
C SER A 114 -14.00 -5.50 7.68
N GLY A 115 -14.02 -4.35 8.37
CA GLY A 115 -14.63 -4.21 9.67
C GLY A 115 -13.93 -4.97 10.78
N HIS A 116 -12.75 -5.54 10.50
CA HIS A 116 -12.03 -6.36 11.47
C HIS A 116 -11.29 -5.53 12.51
N VAL A 117 -10.70 -4.43 12.08
CA VAL A 117 -9.96 -3.52 12.96
C VAL A 117 -10.21 -2.10 12.51
N THR A 118 -10.14 -1.17 13.45
CA THR A 118 -10.26 0.24 13.15
C THR A 118 -8.88 0.77 12.73
N ARG A 119 -8.90 1.93 12.08
CA ARG A 119 -7.66 2.59 11.70
C ARG A 119 -6.82 2.93 12.92
N ALA A 120 -7.46 3.32 14.01
CA ALA A 120 -6.76 3.65 15.26
C ALA A 120 -6.05 2.43 15.83
N GLU A 121 -6.70 1.28 15.82
CA GLU A 121 -6.12 0.03 16.31
C GLU A 121 -4.89 -0.36 15.49
N ILE A 122 -4.96 -0.19 14.19
CA ILE A 122 -3.84 -0.48 13.31
C ILE A 122 -2.65 0.41 13.64
N ARG A 123 -2.90 1.71 13.84
CA ARG A 123 -1.84 2.67 14.11
C ARG A 123 -1.17 2.47 15.46
N GLU A 124 -1.91 2.02 16.45
CA GLU A 124 -1.36 1.76 17.77
C GLU A 124 -0.44 0.56 17.79
N GLY A 125 -0.43 -0.22 16.72
CA GLY A 125 0.43 -1.38 16.63
C GLY A 125 0.08 -2.45 17.64
N ARG A 126 -1.18 -2.68 17.86
CA ARG A 126 -1.64 -3.65 18.85
C ARG A 126 -1.26 -5.05 18.46
N ALA A 127 -0.31 -5.56 19.18
CA ALA A 127 0.09 -6.94 19.06
C ALA A 127 -0.56 -7.71 20.19
N PRO A 128 -0.72 -8.98 20.03
CA PRO A 128 -1.28 -9.86 21.04
C PRO A 128 -0.41 -9.95 22.26
#